data_6990ead779a284bd30c7e3b0e37053d6
#
_entry.id   6990ead779a284bd30c7e3b0e37053d6
#
_cell.length_a   1.000
_cell.length_b   1.000
_cell.length_c   1.000
_cell.angle_alpha   90.00
_cell.angle_beta   90.00
_cell.angle_gamma   90.00
#
_symmetry.space_group_name_H-M   'P 1'
#
loop_
_entity.id
_entity.type
_entity.pdbx_description
1 polymer ?
#
loop_
_entity_poly.entity_id
_entity_poly.type
_entity_poly.pdbx_seq_one_letter_code
_entity_poly.pdbx_strand_id
1 'polypeptide(L)'
;NREYFKDYHRQYQVKRRKEDDLFRIKHNIRNRLWDAFKNKNWKKEGSEKLLGSDYNTVIKHIESLFVADMSWNNYGRCVEGDCDNYWHIDHIIPLNTASTKEEMEELCHYTNLQPLWASDNLRKPKTK
;
A
#
# COMPACT_ATOMS: atom_id res chain seq x y z
N ASN A 1 -23.28 11.79 -22.59
CA ASN A 1 -23.67 10.44 -22.25
C ASN A 1 -23.05 10.03 -20.92
N ARG A 2 -23.91 9.58 -20.01
CA ARG A 2 -23.49 9.22 -18.64
C ARG A 2 -22.47 8.10 -18.61
N GLU A 3 -22.63 7.08 -19.44
CA GLU A 3 -21.70 5.96 -19.49
C GLU A 3 -20.36 6.37 -20.11
N TYR A 4 -20.39 7.25 -21.10
CA TYR A 4 -19.18 7.79 -21.69
C TYR A 4 -18.32 8.50 -20.64
N PHE A 5 -18.94 9.32 -19.79
CA PHE A 5 -18.23 10.04 -18.73
C PHE A 5 -17.66 9.07 -17.68
N LYS A 6 -18.41 8.03 -17.33
CA LYS A 6 -17.93 7.00 -16.39
C LYS A 6 -16.70 6.28 -16.94
N ASP A 7 -16.74 5.87 -18.20
CA ASP A 7 -15.63 5.18 -18.84
C ASP A 7 -14.40 6.07 -18.95
N TYR A 8 -14.62 7.32 -19.37
CA TYR A 8 -13.54 8.31 -19.48
C TYR A 8 -12.86 8.51 -18.12
N HIS A 9 -13.66 8.71 -17.08
CA HIS A 9 -13.14 8.94 -15.74
C HIS A 9 -12.34 7.73 -15.24
N ARG A 10 -12.86 6.53 -15.45
CA ARG A 10 -12.18 5.29 -15.06
C ARG A 10 -10.86 5.13 -15.80
N GLN A 11 -10.84 5.36 -17.10
CA GLN A 11 -9.62 5.28 -17.90
C GLN A 11 -8.59 6.31 -17.47
N TYR A 12 -9.03 7.50 -17.14
CA TYR A 12 -8.16 8.56 -16.63
C TYR A 12 -7.49 8.13 -15.32
N GLN A 13 -8.27 7.59 -14.39
CA GLN A 13 -7.74 7.13 -13.10
C GLN A 13 -6.74 5.99 -13.27
N VAL A 14 -7.04 5.05 -14.15
CA VAL A 14 -6.13 3.92 -14.43
C VAL A 14 -4.82 4.44 -15.04
N LYS A 15 -4.92 5.32 -16.01
CA LYS A 15 -3.75 5.92 -16.65
C LYS A 15 -2.90 6.69 -15.65
N ARG A 16 -3.55 7.51 -14.81
CA ARG A 16 -2.84 8.30 -13.81
C ARG A 16 -2.10 7.42 -12.81
N ARG A 17 -2.72 6.32 -12.38
CA ARG A 17 -2.06 5.39 -11.44
C ARG A 17 -0.84 4.71 -12.07
N LYS A 18 -0.84 4.50 -13.39
CA LYS A 18 0.28 3.90 -14.09
C LYS A 18 1.44 4.87 -14.28
N GLU A 19 1.13 6.14 -14.56
CA GLU A 19 2.13 7.15 -14.91
C GLU A 19 2.67 7.91 -13.70
N ASP A 20 1.91 7.98 -12.60
CA ASP A 20 2.25 8.75 -11.42
C ASP A 20 2.48 7.80 -10.23
N ASP A 21 3.74 7.47 -9.98
CA ASP A 21 4.10 6.56 -8.89
C ASP A 21 3.66 7.08 -7.53
N LEU A 22 3.80 8.39 -7.29
CA LEU A 22 3.38 8.99 -6.03
C LEU A 22 1.87 8.81 -5.81
N PHE A 23 1.08 9.01 -6.87
CA PHE A 23 -0.37 8.83 -6.80
C PHE A 23 -0.71 7.37 -6.45
N ARG A 24 -0.05 6.40 -7.12
CA ARG A 24 -0.28 4.97 -6.87
C ARG A 24 0.06 4.60 -5.43
N ILE A 25 1.20 5.06 -4.94
CA ILE A 25 1.67 4.77 -3.60
C ILE A 25 0.68 5.30 -2.57
N LYS A 26 0.31 6.57 -2.69
CA LYS A 26 -0.67 7.19 -1.79
C LYS A 26 -2.00 6.46 -1.81
N HIS A 27 -2.48 6.13 -3.01
CA HIS A 27 -3.76 5.45 -3.18
C HIS A 27 -3.75 4.08 -2.49
N ASN A 28 -2.71 3.30 -2.71
CA ASN A 28 -2.61 1.95 -2.15
C ASN A 28 -2.46 1.98 -0.62
N ILE A 29 -1.62 2.85 -0.11
CA ILE A 29 -1.44 2.98 1.34
C ILE A 29 -2.74 3.44 2.00
N ARG A 30 -3.36 4.48 1.45
CA ARG A 30 -4.61 5.03 1.99
C ARG A 30 -5.72 3.98 2.04
N ASN A 31 -5.87 3.21 0.97
CA ASN A 31 -6.89 2.17 0.90
C ASN A 31 -6.63 1.06 1.91
N ARG A 32 -5.37 0.67 2.06
CA ARG A 32 -5.01 -0.38 3.02
C ARG A 32 -5.30 0.04 4.46
N LEU A 33 -4.96 1.28 4.81
CA LEU A 33 -5.26 1.83 6.13
C LEU A 33 -6.77 1.94 6.36
N TRP A 34 -7.49 2.42 5.34
CA TRP A 34 -8.95 2.51 5.40
C TRP A 34 -9.59 1.15 5.68
N ASP A 35 -9.18 0.12 4.94
CA ASP A 35 -9.73 -1.22 5.09
C ASP A 35 -9.43 -1.79 6.48
N ALA A 36 -8.22 -1.57 6.99
CA ALA A 36 -7.83 -2.07 8.30
C ALA A 36 -8.72 -1.51 9.42
N PHE A 37 -8.96 -0.19 9.41
CA PHE A 37 -9.81 0.45 10.42
C PHE A 37 -11.27 0.07 10.24
N LYS A 38 -11.74 0.02 8.99
CA LYS A 38 -13.13 -0.34 8.69
C LYS A 38 -13.46 -1.76 9.16
N ASN A 39 -12.55 -2.69 8.96
CA ASN A 39 -12.75 -4.08 9.35
C ASN A 39 -12.89 -4.24 10.87
N LYS A 40 -12.31 -3.34 11.64
CA LYS A 40 -12.42 -3.33 13.10
C LYS A 40 -13.49 -2.37 13.61
N ASN A 41 -14.19 -1.68 12.71
CA ASN A 41 -15.22 -0.70 13.06
C ASN A 41 -14.66 0.47 13.86
N TRP A 42 -13.42 0.84 13.61
CA TRP A 42 -12.76 1.97 14.27
C TRP A 42 -12.69 3.17 13.34
N LYS A 43 -12.79 4.36 13.92
CA LYS A 43 -12.66 5.60 13.16
C LYS A 43 -11.19 5.84 12.82
N LYS A 44 -10.92 6.13 11.53
CA LYS A 44 -9.57 6.34 11.01
C LYS A 44 -9.18 7.82 11.07
N GLU A 45 -7.97 8.08 11.56
CA GLU A 45 -7.33 9.40 11.44
C GLU A 45 -6.77 9.59 10.03
N GLY A 46 -6.29 10.80 9.71
CA GLY A 46 -5.67 11.08 8.42
C GLY A 46 -4.45 10.19 8.17
N SER A 47 -4.24 9.80 6.91
CA SER A 47 -3.19 8.84 6.57
C SER A 47 -1.79 9.33 6.94
N GLU A 48 -1.47 10.61 6.68
CA GLU A 48 -0.15 11.14 7.05
C GLU A 48 0.06 11.17 8.55
N LYS A 49 -0.99 11.45 9.31
CA LYS A 49 -0.94 11.42 10.78
C LYS A 49 -0.65 10.00 11.27
N LEU A 50 -1.32 9.01 10.70
CA LEU A 50 -1.10 7.61 11.06
C LEU A 50 0.31 7.14 10.67
N LEU A 51 0.78 7.54 9.50
CA LEU A 51 2.11 7.20 9.03
C LEU A 51 3.21 7.88 9.86
N GLY A 52 2.89 8.99 10.50
CA GLY A 52 3.85 9.73 11.31
C GLY A 52 4.82 10.59 10.50
N SER A 53 4.56 10.78 9.20
CA SER A 53 5.41 11.58 8.33
C SER A 53 4.71 11.87 7.01
N ASP A 54 5.31 12.72 6.18
CA ASP A 54 4.81 12.98 4.85
C ASP A 54 5.16 11.81 3.92
N TYR A 55 4.49 11.77 2.76
CA TYR A 55 4.69 10.67 1.82
C TYR A 55 6.10 10.65 1.21
N ASN A 56 6.76 11.78 1.10
CA ASN A 56 8.14 11.82 0.60
C ASN A 56 9.08 11.03 1.51
N THR A 57 8.92 11.19 2.83
CA THR A 57 9.70 10.43 3.81
C THR A 57 9.36 8.96 3.75
N VAL A 58 8.07 8.62 3.61
CA VAL A 58 7.62 7.24 3.48
C VAL A 58 8.25 6.57 2.25
N ILE A 59 8.22 7.27 1.11
CA ILE A 59 8.80 6.76 -0.13
C ILE A 59 10.30 6.52 0.03
N LYS A 60 11.03 7.47 0.61
CA LYS A 60 12.47 7.31 0.85
C LYS A 60 12.77 6.13 1.77
N HIS A 61 11.95 5.93 2.78
CA HIS A 61 12.08 4.78 3.67
C HIS A 61 11.95 3.46 2.90
N ILE A 62 10.91 3.35 2.07
CA ILE A 62 10.69 2.15 1.26
C ILE A 62 11.86 1.93 0.30
N GLU A 63 12.32 2.98 -0.38
CA GLU A 63 13.45 2.90 -1.31
C GLU A 63 14.72 2.43 -0.60
N SER A 64 14.94 2.86 0.64
CA SER A 64 16.11 2.46 1.41
C SER A 64 16.15 0.97 1.71
N LEU A 65 15.00 0.30 1.60
CA LEU A 65 14.87 -1.13 1.85
C LEU A 65 14.79 -1.95 0.57
N PHE A 66 14.90 -1.33 -0.60
CA PHE A 66 14.89 -2.05 -1.87
C PHE A 66 16.00 -3.07 -1.90
N VAL A 67 15.65 -4.31 -2.30
CA VAL A 67 16.63 -5.35 -2.59
C VAL A 67 16.85 -5.41 -4.10
N ALA A 68 17.79 -6.26 -4.54
CA ALA A 68 18.17 -6.35 -5.94
C ALA A 68 16.95 -6.45 -6.86
N ASP A 69 16.99 -5.72 -7.97
CA ASP A 69 15.97 -5.68 -9.03
C ASP A 69 14.67 -4.97 -8.65
N MET A 70 14.55 -4.47 -7.45
CA MET A 70 13.38 -3.65 -7.10
C MET A 70 13.52 -2.22 -7.60
N SER A 71 12.45 -1.71 -8.20
CA SER A 71 12.31 -0.31 -8.59
C SER A 71 10.83 0.03 -8.62
N TRP A 72 10.50 1.30 -8.80
CA TRP A 72 9.09 1.67 -8.93
C TRP A 72 8.47 1.16 -10.23
N ASN A 73 9.28 0.75 -11.21
CA ASN A 73 8.79 0.20 -12.47
C ASN A 73 8.12 -1.17 -12.28
N ASN A 74 8.57 -1.96 -11.29
CA ASN A 74 7.98 -3.26 -11.03
C ASN A 74 7.18 -3.30 -9.72
N TYR A 75 6.79 -2.13 -9.23
CA TYR A 75 5.87 -2.02 -8.09
C TYR A 75 4.44 -2.29 -8.54
N GLY A 76 3.75 -3.17 -7.84
CA GLY A 76 2.34 -3.35 -8.02
C GLY A 76 1.90 -4.79 -8.14
N ARG A 77 0.72 -4.98 -8.72
CA ARG A 77 0.07 -6.26 -8.87
C ARG A 77 0.84 -7.15 -9.85
N CYS A 78 1.15 -8.37 -9.45
CA CYS A 78 1.76 -9.32 -10.38
C CYS A 78 0.74 -9.71 -11.47
N VAL A 79 1.27 -9.99 -12.67
CA VAL A 79 0.45 -10.33 -13.83
C VAL A 79 0.69 -11.79 -14.19
N GLU A 80 -0.40 -12.57 -14.33
CA GLU A 80 -0.39 -13.95 -14.83
C GLU A 80 0.69 -14.85 -14.24
N GLY A 81 0.82 -14.84 -12.91
CA GLY A 81 1.77 -15.72 -12.26
C GLY A 81 3.20 -15.20 -12.20
N ASP A 82 3.46 -13.99 -12.70
CA ASP A 82 4.79 -13.38 -12.69
C ASP A 82 5.08 -12.67 -11.37
N CYS A 83 4.68 -13.29 -10.26
CA CYS A 83 4.79 -12.67 -8.93
C CYS A 83 6.22 -12.56 -8.43
N ASP A 84 7.17 -13.27 -9.03
CA ASP A 84 8.58 -13.19 -8.65
C ASP A 84 9.24 -11.90 -9.13
N ASN A 85 8.64 -11.20 -10.10
CA ASN A 85 9.21 -10.01 -10.71
C ASN A 85 8.49 -8.71 -10.31
N TYR A 86 7.49 -8.81 -9.43
CA TYR A 86 6.75 -7.66 -8.92
C TYR A 86 6.80 -7.64 -7.39
N TRP A 87 6.74 -6.44 -6.82
CA TRP A 87 6.79 -6.29 -5.37
C TRP A 87 5.64 -5.41 -4.89
N HIS A 88 5.30 -5.59 -3.62
CA HIS A 88 4.24 -4.85 -2.95
C HIS A 88 4.80 -4.11 -1.74
N ILE A 89 4.07 -3.07 -1.32
CA ILE A 89 4.30 -2.46 -0.01
C ILE A 89 3.60 -3.35 1.02
N ASP A 90 4.33 -3.77 2.02
CA ASP A 90 3.87 -4.71 3.03
C ASP A 90 4.05 -4.13 4.42
N HIS A 91 3.16 -4.50 5.35
CA HIS A 91 3.33 -4.20 6.77
C HIS A 91 4.10 -5.34 7.41
N ILE A 92 5.26 -5.05 8.01
CA ILE A 92 6.11 -6.06 8.63
C ILE A 92 5.30 -6.83 9.66
N ILE A 93 4.61 -6.11 10.55
CA ILE A 93 3.64 -6.70 11.48
C ILE A 93 2.26 -6.42 10.88
N PRO A 94 1.49 -7.48 10.55
CA PRO A 94 0.18 -7.29 9.89
C PRO A 94 -0.76 -6.44 10.74
N LEU A 95 -1.48 -5.54 10.07
CA LEU A 95 -2.40 -4.63 10.75
C LEU A 95 -3.54 -5.36 11.46
N ASN A 96 -3.97 -6.50 10.92
CA ASN A 96 -5.08 -7.25 11.51
C ASN A 96 -4.73 -7.93 12.83
N THR A 97 -3.46 -7.90 13.24
CA THR A 97 -3.05 -8.44 14.55
C THR A 97 -3.35 -7.47 15.70
N ALA A 98 -3.70 -6.23 15.41
CA ALA A 98 -4.01 -5.23 16.43
C ALA A 98 -5.29 -5.59 17.18
N SER A 99 -5.23 -5.57 18.51
CA SER A 99 -6.39 -5.82 19.35
C SER A 99 -7.08 -4.54 19.79
N THR A 100 -6.37 -3.41 19.76
CA THR A 100 -6.90 -2.11 20.15
C THR A 100 -6.64 -1.09 19.05
N LYS A 101 -7.40 0.02 19.09
CA LYS A 101 -7.21 1.11 18.15
C LYS A 101 -5.80 1.71 18.28
N GLU A 102 -5.31 1.81 19.50
CA GLU A 102 -3.97 2.34 19.79
C GLU A 102 -2.89 1.46 19.17
N GLU A 103 -3.02 0.14 19.25
CA GLU A 103 -2.10 -0.80 18.61
C GLU A 103 -2.15 -0.65 17.10
N MET A 104 -3.36 -0.51 16.53
CA MET A 104 -3.53 -0.30 15.09
C MET A 104 -2.81 0.97 14.64
N GLU A 105 -2.95 2.06 15.40
CA GLU A 105 -2.30 3.32 15.08
C GLU A 105 -0.78 3.19 15.11
N GLU A 106 -0.24 2.45 16.06
CA GLU A 106 1.21 2.17 16.13
C GLU A 106 1.69 1.37 14.91
N LEU A 107 0.93 0.37 14.50
CA LEU A 107 1.30 -0.47 13.36
C LEU A 107 1.20 0.27 12.02
N CYS A 108 0.48 1.38 11.97
CA CYS A 108 0.36 2.19 10.76
C CYS A 108 1.58 3.09 10.52
N HIS A 109 2.48 3.22 11.49
CA HIS A 109 3.68 4.06 11.33
C HIS A 109 4.51 3.57 10.15
N TYR A 110 5.14 4.51 9.43
CA TYR A 110 5.85 4.18 8.19
C TYR A 110 7.02 3.22 8.42
N THR A 111 7.58 3.18 9.63
CA THR A 111 8.67 2.25 9.94
C THR A 111 8.22 0.79 9.92
N ASN A 112 6.92 0.52 9.94
CA ASN A 112 6.36 -0.81 9.80
C ASN A 112 6.12 -1.21 8.33
N LEU A 113 6.54 -0.36 7.38
CA LEU A 113 6.40 -0.65 5.96
C LEU A 113 7.71 -1.18 5.38
N GLN A 114 7.58 -2.11 4.44
CA GLN A 114 8.71 -2.66 3.70
C GLN A 114 8.28 -3.02 2.29
N PRO A 115 9.21 -3.00 1.33
CA PRO A 115 8.95 -3.62 0.04
C PRO A 115 9.13 -5.13 0.17
N LEU A 116 8.23 -5.90 -0.42
CA LEU A 116 8.29 -7.35 -0.36
C LEU A 116 7.88 -7.92 -1.71
N TRP A 117 8.66 -8.87 -2.24
CA TRP A 117 8.31 -9.52 -3.50
C TRP A 117 6.91 -10.12 -3.38
N ALA A 118 6.12 -10.02 -4.45
CA ALA A 118 4.72 -10.47 -4.43
C ALA A 118 4.60 -11.95 -4.07
N SER A 119 5.51 -12.79 -4.56
CA SER A 119 5.51 -14.21 -4.22
C SER A 119 5.76 -14.44 -2.74
N ASP A 120 6.68 -13.68 -2.14
CA ASP A 120 6.95 -13.78 -0.70
C ASP A 120 5.78 -13.24 0.12
N ASN A 121 5.13 -12.18 -0.35
CA ASN A 121 3.97 -11.61 0.32
C ASN A 121 2.81 -12.59 0.35
N LEU A 122 2.60 -13.33 -0.74
CA LEU A 122 1.54 -14.35 -0.81
C LEU A 122 1.79 -15.51 0.16
N ARG A 123 3.05 -15.83 0.43
CA ARG A 123 3.43 -16.91 1.36
C ARG A 123 3.50 -16.44 2.82
N LYS A 124 3.53 -15.13 3.05
CA LYS A 124 3.64 -14.58 4.40
C LYS A 124 2.36 -14.85 5.20
N PRO A 125 2.47 -15.29 6.47
CA PRO A 125 1.29 -15.42 7.33
C PRO A 125 0.58 -14.06 7.47
N LYS A 126 -0.75 -14.07 7.35
CA LYS A 126 -1.57 -12.85 7.45
C LYS A 126 -2.00 -12.56 8.88
N THR A 127 -1.79 -13.52 9.78
CA THR A 127 -2.08 -13.36 11.20
C THR A 127 -0.85 -13.75 12.00
N LYS A 128 -0.82 -13.25 13.21
CA LYS A 128 0.28 -13.52 14.14
C LYS A 128 0.28 -14.98 14.57
#